data_7fabb03da3110b74d50de2a799a2e99e
#
_entry.id   7fabb03da3110b74d50de2a799a2e99e
#
_cell.length_a   1.000
_cell.length_b   1.000
_cell.length_c   1.000
_cell.angle_alpha   90.00
_cell.angle_beta   90.00
_cell.angle_gamma   90.00
#
_symmetry.space_group_name_H-M   'P 1'
#
loop_
_entity.id
_entity.type
_entity.pdbx_description
1 polymer ?
#
loop_
_entity_poly.entity_id
_entity_poly.type
_entity_poly.pdbx_seq_one_letter_code
_entity_poly.pdbx_strand_id
1 'polypeptide(L)'
;MEKLVYSLWQGAQPGVDDFRDDLLDGLCPRLARLEGVRGVRLAVADSAVAPAAGRRMESHPPLPGAFLSLWVDCAGAADTWEPLIDPHVARRSGYLVVEAEPLVSQRRHPVAPGERVPGMCQVVFLRRPASLAREEWFSVWQGSHTGVAIETQSTFGYRQNVVVRAIGADTLPCDAIVEENFPEGAMASDHVFYDTAGDDDLLQQRMTAMLESCARFIDFEHIDVIPMSEYLVRPLG
;
A
#
# COMPACT_ATOMS: atom_id res chain seq x y z
N MET A 1 -8.39 -6.57 -17.97
CA MET A 1 -7.21 -6.26 -17.14
C MET A 1 -7.58 -6.52 -15.69
N GLU A 2 -6.72 -7.22 -14.95
CA GLU A 2 -6.88 -7.56 -13.54
C GLU A 2 -5.69 -7.00 -12.75
N LYS A 3 -5.88 -6.67 -11.46
CA LYS A 3 -4.81 -6.25 -10.57
C LYS A 3 -4.45 -7.37 -9.62
N LEU A 4 -3.15 -7.67 -9.56
CA LEU A 4 -2.54 -8.53 -8.56
C LEU A 4 -1.66 -7.67 -7.65
N VAL A 5 -1.63 -8.00 -6.39
CA VAL A 5 -0.71 -7.41 -5.43
C VAL A 5 0.04 -8.52 -4.69
N TYR A 6 1.33 -8.31 -4.48
CA TYR A 6 2.20 -9.26 -3.78
C TYR A 6 2.88 -8.57 -2.61
N SER A 7 2.74 -9.14 -1.44
CA SER A 7 3.59 -8.87 -0.28
C SER A 7 4.87 -9.67 -0.41
N LEU A 8 6.03 -9.01 -0.28
CA LEU A 8 7.36 -9.59 -0.49
C LEU A 8 8.20 -9.47 0.77
N TRP A 9 8.72 -10.59 1.25
CA TRP A 9 9.66 -10.61 2.39
C TRP A 9 11.09 -10.69 1.89
N GLN A 10 11.94 -9.84 2.46
CA GLN A 10 13.35 -9.76 2.12
C GLN A 10 14.03 -11.15 2.15
N GLY A 11 14.86 -11.41 1.15
CA GLY A 11 15.65 -12.63 1.02
C GLY A 11 17.03 -12.50 1.68
N ALA A 12 18.06 -12.84 0.91
CA ALA A 12 19.46 -12.85 1.38
C ALA A 12 20.15 -11.48 1.34
N GLN A 13 19.48 -10.41 0.89
CA GLN A 13 20.03 -9.06 0.82
C GLN A 13 20.39 -8.55 2.23
N PRO A 14 21.59 -7.93 2.43
CA PRO A 14 22.09 -7.57 3.76
C PRO A 14 21.35 -6.38 4.40
N GLY A 15 20.73 -5.50 3.61
CA GLY A 15 20.03 -4.31 4.07
C GLY A 15 18.71 -4.04 3.35
N VAL A 16 17.91 -3.14 3.88
CA VAL A 16 16.61 -2.76 3.29
C VAL A 16 16.78 -2.02 1.96
N ASP A 17 17.87 -1.23 1.84
CA ASP A 17 18.19 -0.52 0.59
C ASP A 17 18.73 -1.47 -0.47
N ASP A 18 19.54 -2.47 -0.08
CA ASP A 18 19.99 -3.52 -1.00
C ASP A 18 18.82 -4.34 -1.53
N PHE A 19 17.80 -4.60 -0.68
CA PHE A 19 16.57 -5.27 -1.09
C PHE A 19 15.77 -4.43 -2.07
N ARG A 20 15.62 -3.11 -1.81
CA ARG A 20 15.00 -2.16 -2.75
C ARG A 20 15.71 -2.19 -4.10
N ASP A 21 17.03 -2.06 -4.12
CA ASP A 21 17.83 -1.98 -5.33
C ASP A 21 17.76 -3.28 -6.13
N ASP A 22 17.81 -4.44 -5.46
CA ASP A 22 17.62 -5.75 -6.09
C ASP A 22 16.24 -5.87 -6.77
N LEU A 23 15.17 -5.38 -6.12
CA LEU A 23 13.85 -5.37 -6.71
C LEU A 23 13.73 -4.38 -7.88
N LEU A 24 14.24 -3.14 -7.73
CA LEU A 24 14.15 -2.11 -8.76
C LEU A 24 14.98 -2.41 -9.99
N ASP A 25 16.23 -2.86 -9.82
CA ASP A 25 17.18 -3.05 -10.91
C ASP A 25 17.13 -4.48 -11.46
N GLY A 26 16.88 -5.47 -10.61
CA GLY A 26 16.86 -6.89 -10.97
C GLY A 26 15.51 -7.40 -11.44
N LEU A 27 14.45 -7.16 -10.65
CA LEU A 27 13.10 -7.73 -10.89
C LEU A 27 12.22 -6.84 -11.77
N CYS A 28 12.03 -5.57 -11.37
CA CYS A 28 11.03 -4.68 -11.97
C CYS A 28 11.17 -4.48 -13.47
N PRO A 29 12.39 -4.30 -14.05
CA PRO A 29 12.56 -4.15 -15.49
C PRO A 29 12.16 -5.41 -16.28
N ARG A 30 12.32 -6.60 -15.68
CA ARG A 30 11.91 -7.87 -16.28
C ARG A 30 10.39 -7.98 -16.32
N LEU A 31 9.72 -7.69 -15.19
CA LEU A 31 8.26 -7.66 -15.11
C LEU A 31 7.65 -6.65 -16.08
N ALA A 32 8.22 -5.45 -16.16
CA ALA A 32 7.72 -4.38 -17.03
C ALA A 32 7.79 -4.72 -18.55
N ARG A 33 8.63 -5.68 -18.94
CA ARG A 33 8.78 -6.12 -20.34
C ARG A 33 7.96 -7.35 -20.70
N LEU A 34 7.34 -8.01 -19.71
CA LEU A 34 6.53 -9.20 -19.97
C LEU A 34 5.31 -8.85 -20.82
N GLU A 35 5.04 -9.68 -21.78
CA GLU A 35 3.77 -9.65 -22.51
C GLU A 35 2.62 -9.95 -21.52
N GLY A 36 1.51 -9.20 -21.65
CA GLY A 36 0.37 -9.34 -20.74
C GLY A 36 0.49 -8.58 -19.41
N VAL A 37 1.67 -8.04 -19.05
CA VAL A 37 1.82 -7.09 -17.93
C VAL A 37 1.59 -5.68 -18.47
N ARG A 38 0.64 -4.94 -17.90
CA ARG A 38 0.20 -3.61 -18.36
C ARG A 38 0.70 -2.48 -17.47
N GLY A 39 0.93 -2.75 -16.19
CA GLY A 39 1.45 -1.78 -15.22
C GLY A 39 2.24 -2.48 -14.13
N VAL A 40 3.23 -1.77 -13.58
CA VAL A 40 4.06 -2.25 -12.46
C VAL A 40 4.31 -1.08 -11.52
N ARG A 41 4.05 -1.28 -10.24
CA ARG A 41 4.36 -0.36 -9.16
C ARG A 41 4.97 -1.13 -8.00
N LEU A 42 5.99 -0.56 -7.38
CA LEU A 42 6.68 -1.16 -6.25
C LEU A 42 6.65 -0.19 -5.06
N ALA A 43 6.30 -0.67 -3.88
CA ALA A 43 6.53 0.04 -2.63
C ALA A 43 7.49 -0.77 -1.76
N VAL A 44 8.46 -0.11 -1.10
CA VAL A 44 9.50 -0.77 -0.29
C VAL A 44 9.69 -0.02 1.02
N ALA A 45 9.78 -0.74 2.12
CA ALA A 45 10.14 -0.20 3.44
C ALA A 45 11.66 -0.01 3.53
N ASP A 46 12.17 0.99 2.79
CA ASP A 46 13.59 1.34 2.69
C ASP A 46 14.02 2.41 3.72
N SER A 47 15.30 2.81 3.70
CA SER A 47 15.84 3.80 4.65
C SER A 47 15.20 5.19 4.49
N ALA A 48 14.67 5.54 3.32
CA ALA A 48 14.06 6.84 3.06
C ALA A 48 12.77 7.05 3.85
N VAL A 49 12.09 5.99 4.29
CA VAL A 49 10.90 6.05 5.14
C VAL A 49 11.18 5.74 6.62
N ALA A 50 12.45 5.59 7.03
CA ALA A 50 12.82 5.39 8.43
C ALA A 50 12.25 6.45 9.39
N PRO A 51 12.12 7.75 9.03
CA PRO A 51 11.49 8.75 9.89
C PRO A 51 10.01 8.45 10.22
N ALA A 52 9.34 7.60 9.42
CA ALA A 52 7.95 7.19 9.64
C ALA A 52 7.79 5.96 10.57
N ALA A 53 8.86 5.53 11.25
CA ALA A 53 8.81 4.33 12.13
C ALA A 53 7.69 4.40 13.19
N GLY A 54 7.38 5.60 13.71
CA GLY A 54 6.29 5.80 14.66
C GLY A 54 4.88 5.62 14.10
N ARG A 55 4.73 5.51 12.77
CA ARG A 55 3.44 5.27 12.10
C ARG A 55 3.22 3.79 11.76
N ARG A 56 4.19 2.94 12.07
CA ARG A 56 4.12 1.51 11.80
C ARG A 56 3.26 0.81 12.84
N MET A 57 2.40 -0.10 12.39
CA MET A 57 1.61 -1.01 13.25
C MET A 57 1.83 -2.45 12.77
N GLU A 58 2.05 -3.36 13.72
CA GLU A 58 2.39 -4.76 13.44
C GLU A 58 1.52 -5.70 14.25
N SER A 59 0.46 -6.23 13.66
CA SER A 59 -0.37 -7.28 14.26
C SER A 59 0.08 -8.68 13.84
N HIS A 60 0.71 -8.81 12.65
CA HIS A 60 1.12 -10.10 12.07
C HIS A 60 2.61 -10.11 11.67
N PRO A 61 3.57 -10.00 12.62
CA PRO A 61 5.00 -10.04 12.32
C PRO A 61 5.46 -11.43 11.83
N PRO A 62 6.50 -11.51 10.98
CA PRO A 62 7.20 -10.40 10.38
C PRO A 62 6.40 -9.77 9.23
N LEU A 63 6.37 -8.44 9.16
CA LEU A 63 5.73 -7.74 8.07
C LEU A 63 6.55 -7.82 6.77
N PRO A 64 5.91 -7.70 5.58
CA PRO A 64 6.63 -7.65 4.32
C PRO A 64 7.51 -6.40 4.24
N GLY A 65 8.69 -6.56 3.60
CA GLY A 65 9.59 -5.46 3.29
C GLY A 65 9.23 -4.71 2.02
N ALA A 66 8.42 -5.33 1.13
CA ALA A 66 7.95 -4.68 -0.10
C ALA A 66 6.55 -5.13 -0.50
N PHE A 67 5.91 -4.30 -1.32
CA PHE A 67 4.57 -4.50 -1.87
C PHE A 67 4.61 -4.20 -3.37
N LEU A 68 4.35 -5.23 -4.19
CA LEU A 68 4.38 -5.17 -5.64
C LEU A 68 2.97 -5.20 -6.20
N SER A 69 2.60 -4.20 -7.00
CA SER A 69 1.35 -4.16 -7.75
C SER A 69 1.60 -4.45 -9.22
N LEU A 70 0.88 -5.41 -9.77
CA LEU A 70 0.89 -5.78 -11.19
C LEU A 70 -0.51 -5.64 -11.77
N TRP A 71 -0.63 -4.92 -12.88
CA TRP A 71 -1.82 -4.94 -13.72
C TRP A 71 -1.55 -5.85 -14.90
N VAL A 72 -2.37 -6.87 -15.07
CA VAL A 72 -2.16 -7.95 -16.03
C VAL A 72 -3.39 -8.19 -16.90
N ASP A 73 -3.20 -8.77 -18.06
CA ASP A 73 -4.33 -9.16 -18.93
C ASP A 73 -5.14 -10.30 -18.31
N CYS A 74 -4.46 -11.27 -17.68
CA CYS A 74 -5.08 -12.44 -17.06
C CYS A 74 -4.31 -12.89 -15.82
N ALA A 75 -4.95 -12.84 -14.65
CA ALA A 75 -4.37 -13.28 -13.38
C ALA A 75 -4.08 -14.80 -13.33
N GLY A 76 -4.70 -15.57 -14.22
CA GLY A 76 -4.45 -17.02 -14.33
C GLY A 76 -3.08 -17.38 -14.91
N ALA A 77 -2.33 -16.40 -15.46
CA ALA A 77 -0.99 -16.62 -16.03
C ALA A 77 0.14 -16.36 -15.01
N ALA A 78 -0.09 -16.58 -13.71
CA ALA A 78 0.86 -16.30 -12.63
C ALA A 78 2.21 -17.02 -12.78
N ASP A 79 2.24 -18.18 -13.42
CA ASP A 79 3.43 -18.93 -13.80
C ASP A 79 4.38 -18.17 -14.74
N THR A 80 3.92 -17.08 -15.35
CA THR A 80 4.73 -16.21 -16.20
C THR A 80 5.63 -15.27 -15.39
N TRP A 81 5.17 -14.73 -14.24
CA TRP A 81 5.92 -13.72 -13.46
C TRP A 81 6.34 -14.22 -12.09
N GLU A 82 5.65 -15.15 -11.46
CA GLU A 82 6.02 -15.65 -10.15
C GLU A 82 7.44 -16.27 -10.11
N PRO A 83 7.89 -17.04 -11.12
CA PRO A 83 9.26 -17.51 -11.19
C PRO A 83 10.32 -16.42 -11.35
N LEU A 84 9.91 -15.20 -11.75
CA LEU A 84 10.80 -14.04 -11.77
C LEU A 84 10.91 -13.39 -10.40
N ILE A 85 9.85 -13.44 -9.58
CA ILE A 85 9.82 -12.87 -8.22
C ILE A 85 10.62 -13.75 -7.23
N ASP A 86 10.44 -15.06 -7.31
CA ASP A 86 10.95 -16.03 -6.32
C ASP A 86 12.47 -15.92 -6.03
N PRO A 87 13.37 -15.65 -7.01
CA PRO A 87 14.79 -15.50 -6.72
C PRO A 87 15.17 -14.28 -5.86
N HIS A 88 14.31 -13.28 -5.78
CA HIS A 88 14.56 -12.00 -5.10
C HIS A 88 14.04 -11.95 -3.66
N VAL A 89 13.24 -12.95 -3.23
CA VAL A 89 12.49 -12.90 -1.96
C VAL A 89 12.63 -14.20 -1.18
N ALA A 90 12.54 -14.12 0.14
CA ALA A 90 12.45 -15.33 1.00
C ALA A 90 11.03 -15.93 0.95
N ARG A 91 10.02 -15.08 0.79
CA ARG A 91 8.60 -15.45 0.74
C ARG A 91 7.82 -14.40 -0.02
N ARG A 92 6.77 -14.80 -0.70
CA ARG A 92 5.72 -13.91 -1.24
C ARG A 92 4.33 -14.38 -0.84
N SER A 93 3.40 -13.44 -0.83
CA SER A 93 1.99 -13.66 -0.60
C SER A 93 1.20 -12.82 -1.60
N GLY A 94 0.33 -13.43 -2.38
CA GLY A 94 -0.35 -12.78 -3.50
C GLY A 94 -1.86 -12.64 -3.27
N TYR A 95 -2.47 -11.60 -3.88
CA TYR A 95 -3.92 -11.38 -3.89
C TYR A 95 -4.39 -10.89 -5.25
N LEU A 96 -5.49 -11.45 -5.73
CA LEU A 96 -6.29 -10.83 -6.77
C LEU A 96 -7.18 -9.79 -6.11
N VAL A 97 -7.17 -8.56 -6.63
CA VAL A 97 -7.90 -7.44 -6.04
C VAL A 97 -8.74 -6.68 -7.07
N VAL A 98 -9.77 -5.99 -6.57
CA VAL A 98 -10.48 -4.94 -7.31
C VAL A 98 -10.03 -3.60 -6.76
N GLU A 99 -9.48 -2.75 -7.64
CA GLU A 99 -8.97 -1.43 -7.29
C GLU A 99 -9.99 -0.33 -7.51
N ALA A 100 -10.08 0.59 -6.56
CA ALA A 100 -10.62 1.94 -6.72
C ALA A 100 -9.53 2.95 -6.33
N GLU A 101 -9.39 4.04 -7.07
CA GLU A 101 -8.41 5.10 -6.77
C GLU A 101 -9.13 6.45 -6.59
N PRO A 102 -9.69 6.74 -5.39
CA PRO A 102 -10.36 8.01 -5.09
C PRO A 102 -9.48 9.24 -5.26
N LEU A 103 -8.17 9.11 -4.95
CA LEU A 103 -7.16 10.14 -5.22
C LEU A 103 -6.03 9.56 -6.06
N VAL A 104 -5.85 10.11 -7.26
CA VAL A 104 -4.79 9.69 -8.18
C VAL A 104 -3.52 10.50 -7.88
N SER A 105 -2.53 9.85 -7.26
CA SER A 105 -1.27 10.48 -6.85
C SER A 105 -0.54 11.17 -8.00
N GLN A 106 -0.52 10.53 -9.18
CA GLN A 106 0.16 11.04 -10.38
C GLN A 106 -0.45 12.34 -10.95
N ARG A 107 -1.68 12.72 -10.56
CA ARG A 107 -2.27 14.01 -10.93
C ARG A 107 -1.72 15.17 -10.11
N ARG A 108 -1.30 14.92 -8.87
CA ARG A 108 -0.74 15.92 -7.95
C ARG A 108 0.77 15.95 -7.94
N HIS A 109 1.38 14.77 -8.00
CA HIS A 109 2.83 14.55 -7.97
C HIS A 109 3.24 13.61 -9.11
N PRO A 110 3.26 14.09 -10.36
CA PRO A 110 3.69 13.28 -11.50
C PRO A 110 5.18 12.93 -11.37
N VAL A 111 5.49 11.65 -11.56
CA VAL A 111 6.86 11.14 -11.61
C VAL A 111 7.06 10.35 -12.90
N ALA A 112 8.28 10.32 -13.39
CA ALA A 112 8.63 9.50 -14.54
C ALA A 112 8.75 8.00 -14.16
N PRO A 113 8.66 7.09 -15.13
CA PRO A 113 8.93 5.67 -14.89
C PRO A 113 10.32 5.44 -14.27
N GLY A 114 10.37 4.66 -13.19
CA GLY A 114 11.56 4.38 -12.40
C GLY A 114 11.77 5.37 -11.25
N GLU A 115 11.07 6.50 -11.21
CA GLU A 115 11.23 7.49 -10.14
C GLU A 115 10.39 7.14 -8.90
N ARG A 116 10.91 7.59 -7.75
CA ARG A 116 10.24 7.52 -6.46
C ARG A 116 9.18 8.62 -6.36
N VAL A 117 7.98 8.24 -5.89
CA VAL A 117 6.95 9.21 -5.51
C VAL A 117 7.41 9.95 -4.25
N PRO A 118 7.35 11.30 -4.20
CA PRO A 118 7.77 12.06 -3.02
C PRO A 118 7.00 11.67 -1.75
N GLY A 119 7.68 11.74 -0.60
CA GLY A 119 7.08 11.43 0.69
C GLY A 119 7.04 9.93 1.00
N MET A 120 5.95 9.44 1.57
CA MET A 120 5.74 8.03 1.89
C MET A 120 4.42 7.52 1.34
N CYS A 121 4.35 6.22 1.10
CA CYS A 121 3.13 5.47 0.87
C CYS A 121 2.87 4.57 2.08
N GLN A 122 1.76 4.76 2.79
CA GLN A 122 1.32 3.78 3.79
C GLN A 122 0.59 2.64 3.10
N VAL A 123 1.11 1.42 3.25
CA VAL A 123 0.43 0.19 2.84
C VAL A 123 -0.24 -0.39 4.07
N VAL A 124 -1.57 -0.50 4.03
CA VAL A 124 -2.40 -0.89 5.17
C VAL A 124 -3.15 -2.17 4.83
N PHE A 125 -2.98 -3.21 5.63
CA PHE A 125 -3.75 -4.45 5.52
C PHE A 125 -4.92 -4.37 6.48
N LEU A 126 -6.14 -4.40 5.92
CA LEU A 126 -7.38 -4.27 6.67
C LEU A 126 -8.09 -5.61 6.80
N ARG A 127 -8.55 -5.90 8.00
CA ARG A 127 -9.47 -6.99 8.28
C ARG A 127 -10.83 -6.43 8.69
N ARG A 128 -11.88 -6.95 8.07
CA ARG A 128 -13.25 -6.58 8.41
C ARG A 128 -13.60 -7.15 9.78
N PRO A 129 -14.10 -6.34 10.73
CA PRO A 129 -14.62 -6.85 12.00
C PRO A 129 -15.68 -7.93 11.77
N ALA A 130 -15.62 -9.02 12.52
CA ALA A 130 -16.57 -10.13 12.40
C ALA A 130 -18.03 -9.71 12.68
N SER A 131 -18.22 -8.63 13.44
CA SER A 131 -19.52 -8.04 13.77
C SER A 131 -20.20 -7.29 12.62
N LEU A 132 -19.45 -6.90 11.55
CA LEU A 132 -20.00 -6.16 10.41
C LEU A 132 -20.30 -7.09 9.25
N ALA A 133 -21.47 -6.94 8.63
CA ALA A 133 -21.76 -7.54 7.34
C ALA A 133 -20.89 -6.90 6.25
N ARG A 134 -20.60 -7.63 5.15
CA ARG A 134 -19.71 -7.17 4.09
C ARG A 134 -20.21 -5.88 3.42
N GLU A 135 -21.50 -5.79 3.13
CA GLU A 135 -22.13 -4.63 2.51
C GLU A 135 -22.08 -3.40 3.44
N GLU A 136 -22.30 -3.60 4.73
CA GLU A 136 -22.22 -2.55 5.73
C GLU A 136 -20.78 -2.05 5.87
N TRP A 137 -19.81 -2.95 5.90
CA TRP A 137 -18.40 -2.62 5.93
C TRP A 137 -17.99 -1.75 4.74
N PHE A 138 -18.41 -2.09 3.51
CA PHE A 138 -18.17 -1.27 2.33
C PHE A 138 -18.87 0.09 2.41
N SER A 139 -20.11 0.13 2.86
CA SER A 139 -20.85 1.38 3.03
C SER A 139 -20.14 2.34 3.99
N VAL A 140 -19.58 1.83 5.09
CA VAL A 140 -18.83 2.65 6.04
C VAL A 140 -17.48 3.05 5.45
N TRP A 141 -16.69 2.09 4.96
CA TRP A 141 -15.35 2.35 4.47
C TRP A 141 -15.34 3.21 3.21
N GLN A 142 -15.95 2.74 2.12
CA GLN A 142 -15.90 3.42 0.83
C GLN A 142 -16.91 4.58 0.72
N GLY A 143 -18.09 4.43 1.35
CA GLY A 143 -19.15 5.42 1.26
C GLY A 143 -19.02 6.60 2.25
N SER A 144 -18.32 6.40 3.38
CA SER A 144 -18.21 7.41 4.45
C SER A 144 -16.76 7.75 4.79
N HIS A 145 -15.96 6.76 5.20
CA HIS A 145 -14.60 6.99 5.71
C HIS A 145 -13.66 7.58 4.66
N THR A 146 -13.78 7.22 3.40
CA THR A 146 -12.96 7.78 2.32
C THR A 146 -13.00 9.30 2.28
N GLY A 147 -14.19 9.91 2.45
CA GLY A 147 -14.34 11.36 2.56
C GLY A 147 -13.62 11.93 3.78
N VAL A 148 -13.79 11.31 4.94
CA VAL A 148 -13.13 11.72 6.19
C VAL A 148 -11.61 11.69 6.03
N ALA A 149 -11.04 10.62 5.49
CA ALA A 149 -9.60 10.50 5.28
C ALA A 149 -9.06 11.61 4.37
N ILE A 150 -9.73 11.89 3.25
CA ILE A 150 -9.34 12.94 2.29
C ILE A 150 -9.45 14.34 2.89
N GLU A 151 -10.45 14.60 3.73
CA GLU A 151 -10.70 15.92 4.33
C GLU A 151 -9.82 16.21 5.55
N THR A 152 -9.42 15.17 6.29
CA THR A 152 -8.70 15.34 7.57
C THR A 152 -7.20 15.11 7.47
N GLN A 153 -6.71 14.54 6.37
CA GLN A 153 -5.29 14.21 6.20
C GLN A 153 -4.68 14.92 4.99
N SER A 154 -3.35 15.03 4.98
CA SER A 154 -2.58 15.56 3.84
C SER A 154 -2.37 14.55 2.71
N THR A 155 -3.16 13.48 2.69
CA THR A 155 -3.01 12.44 1.66
C THR A 155 -3.23 13.02 0.25
N PHE A 156 -2.35 12.68 -0.68
CA PHE A 156 -2.44 13.11 -2.08
C PHE A 156 -2.63 11.96 -3.08
N GLY A 157 -2.61 10.73 -2.59
CA GLY A 157 -2.92 9.52 -3.34
C GLY A 157 -3.62 8.52 -2.44
N TYR A 158 -4.74 7.94 -2.90
CA TYR A 158 -5.51 6.98 -2.13
C TYR A 158 -6.02 5.88 -3.05
N ARG A 159 -5.55 4.65 -2.81
CA ARG A 159 -5.98 3.45 -3.53
C ARG A 159 -6.55 2.43 -2.57
N GLN A 160 -7.67 1.85 -2.96
CA GLN A 160 -8.41 0.84 -2.23
C GLN A 160 -8.39 -0.46 -3.03
N ASN A 161 -7.74 -1.48 -2.52
CA ASN A 161 -7.68 -2.81 -3.14
C ASN A 161 -8.56 -3.77 -2.34
N VAL A 162 -9.75 -4.05 -2.82
CA VAL A 162 -10.64 -5.06 -2.22
C VAL A 162 -10.12 -6.44 -2.59
N VAL A 163 -9.84 -7.29 -1.62
CA VAL A 163 -9.37 -8.65 -1.87
C VAL A 163 -10.52 -9.52 -2.38
N VAL A 164 -10.32 -10.07 -3.59
CA VAL A 164 -11.23 -11.05 -4.21
C VAL A 164 -10.88 -12.46 -3.75
N ARG A 165 -9.59 -12.81 -3.83
CA ARG A 165 -9.05 -14.08 -3.35
C ARG A 165 -7.55 -14.00 -3.11
N ALA A 166 -7.06 -14.83 -2.22
CA ALA A 166 -5.63 -15.08 -2.04
C ALA A 166 -5.07 -15.90 -3.22
N ILE A 167 -3.78 -15.74 -3.48
CA ILE A 167 -2.99 -16.50 -4.46
C ILE A 167 -1.83 -17.17 -3.70
N GLY A 168 -1.79 -18.50 -3.75
CA GLY A 168 -0.85 -19.29 -2.94
C GLY A 168 -1.41 -19.69 -1.58
N ALA A 169 -0.63 -20.47 -0.81
CA ALA A 169 -1.07 -21.08 0.44
C ALA A 169 -0.81 -20.23 1.69
N ASP A 170 0.27 -19.44 1.70
CA ASP A 170 0.76 -18.71 2.87
C ASP A 170 0.46 -17.22 2.79
N THR A 171 -0.82 -16.85 2.62
CA THR A 171 -1.25 -15.47 2.53
C THR A 171 -1.67 -14.92 3.89
N LEU A 172 -1.32 -13.65 4.17
CA LEU A 172 -1.85 -12.93 5.32
C LEU A 172 -3.37 -12.77 5.15
N PRO A 173 -4.18 -13.14 6.15
CA PRO A 173 -5.62 -12.94 6.04
C PRO A 173 -5.94 -11.45 6.09
N CYS A 174 -6.46 -10.91 4.98
CA CYS A 174 -6.97 -9.54 4.90
C CYS A 174 -8.17 -9.46 3.95
N ASP A 175 -9.06 -8.50 4.18
CA ASP A 175 -10.24 -8.25 3.35
C ASP A 175 -9.98 -7.13 2.33
N ALA A 176 -9.04 -6.23 2.66
CA ALA A 176 -8.62 -5.15 1.76
C ALA A 176 -7.18 -4.70 2.06
N ILE A 177 -6.57 -4.06 1.06
CA ILE A 177 -5.26 -3.42 1.18
C ILE A 177 -5.40 -1.99 0.69
N VAL A 178 -5.02 -1.03 1.54
CA VAL A 178 -5.05 0.40 1.22
C VAL A 178 -3.63 0.89 0.97
N GLU A 179 -3.48 1.78 0.00
CA GLU A 179 -2.24 2.48 -0.28
C GLU A 179 -2.53 3.99 -0.24
N GLU A 180 -1.88 4.72 0.67
CA GLU A 180 -2.07 6.17 0.84
C GLU A 180 -0.75 6.91 0.78
N ASN A 181 -0.67 7.92 -0.11
CA ASN A 181 0.53 8.72 -0.27
C ASN A 181 0.44 10.01 0.54
N PHE A 182 1.48 10.28 1.33
CA PHE A 182 1.61 11.46 2.19
C PHE A 182 2.89 12.23 1.87
N PRO A 183 2.92 13.57 2.07
CA PRO A 183 4.12 14.37 1.89
C PRO A 183 5.20 13.96 2.89
N GLU A 184 6.46 14.28 2.58
CA GLU A 184 7.63 13.88 3.37
C GLU A 184 7.53 14.29 4.85
N GLY A 185 7.10 15.53 5.13
CA GLY A 185 6.94 16.02 6.50
C GLY A 185 5.92 15.23 7.34
N ALA A 186 4.97 14.52 6.70
CA ALA A 186 3.99 13.69 7.39
C ALA A 186 4.60 12.45 8.07
N MET A 187 5.83 12.07 7.71
CA MET A 187 6.52 10.95 8.36
C MET A 187 6.74 11.18 9.85
N ALA A 188 7.08 12.42 10.24
CA ALA A 188 7.47 12.76 11.60
C ALA A 188 6.59 13.81 12.28
N SER A 189 5.68 14.48 11.56
CA SER A 189 4.83 15.54 12.09
C SER A 189 3.35 15.21 11.93
N ASP A 190 2.62 15.20 13.04
CA ASP A 190 1.16 15.03 13.02
C ASP A 190 0.46 16.25 12.42
N HIS A 191 0.96 17.47 12.63
CA HIS A 191 0.42 18.65 11.96
C HIS A 191 0.49 18.56 10.45
N VAL A 192 1.59 18.03 9.91
CA VAL A 192 1.71 17.79 8.45
C VAL A 192 0.82 16.62 8.03
N PHE A 193 0.79 15.53 8.81
CA PHE A 193 -0.02 14.35 8.48
C PHE A 193 -1.52 14.69 8.43
N TYR A 194 -2.01 15.49 9.39
CA TYR A 194 -3.40 15.92 9.48
C TYR A 194 -3.67 17.28 8.82
N ASP A 195 -2.70 17.85 8.08
CA ASP A 195 -2.83 19.11 7.33
C ASP A 195 -3.40 20.27 8.17
N THR A 196 -2.80 20.54 9.33
CA THR A 196 -3.33 21.49 10.30
C THR A 196 -2.49 22.76 10.45
N ALA A 197 -1.38 22.88 9.70
CA ALA A 197 -0.52 24.06 9.64
C ALA A 197 -0.07 24.59 11.03
N GLY A 198 0.03 23.73 12.06
CA GLY A 198 0.43 24.08 13.42
C GLY A 198 -0.72 24.48 14.36
N ASP A 199 -1.97 24.35 13.93
CA ASP A 199 -3.17 24.57 14.76
C ASP A 199 -3.48 23.33 15.61
N ASP A 200 -3.25 23.40 16.93
CA ASP A 200 -3.44 22.29 17.86
C ASP A 200 -4.91 21.89 18.03
N ASP A 201 -5.83 22.87 18.02
CA ASP A 201 -7.27 22.60 18.14
C ASP A 201 -7.78 21.86 16.91
N LEU A 202 -7.37 22.31 15.73
CA LEU A 202 -7.70 21.64 14.46
C LEU A 202 -7.07 20.24 14.39
N LEU A 203 -5.84 20.07 14.90
CA LEU A 203 -5.19 18.76 14.98
C LEU A 203 -6.02 17.79 15.81
N GLN A 204 -6.40 18.20 17.01
CA GLN A 204 -7.22 17.38 17.91
C GLN A 204 -8.57 17.03 17.28
N GLN A 205 -9.20 17.98 16.60
CA GLN A 205 -10.47 17.77 15.90
C GLN A 205 -10.33 16.73 14.78
N ARG A 206 -9.31 16.87 13.91
CA ARG A 206 -9.08 15.96 12.79
C ARG A 206 -8.68 14.56 13.24
N MET A 207 -7.81 14.46 14.27
CA MET A 207 -7.46 13.16 14.88
C MET A 207 -8.67 12.45 15.44
N THR A 208 -9.54 13.16 16.15
CA THR A 208 -10.76 12.59 16.74
C THR A 208 -11.70 12.10 15.64
N ALA A 209 -11.97 12.93 14.62
CA ALA A 209 -12.83 12.55 13.50
C ALA A 209 -12.30 11.31 12.76
N MET A 210 -10.98 11.23 12.56
CA MET A 210 -10.34 10.08 11.91
C MET A 210 -10.46 8.82 12.75
N LEU A 211 -10.16 8.90 14.05
CA LEU A 211 -10.24 7.77 14.98
C LEU A 211 -11.68 7.24 15.08
N GLU A 212 -12.66 8.12 15.24
CA GLU A 212 -14.08 7.75 15.29
C GLU A 212 -14.54 7.09 13.99
N SER A 213 -14.07 7.60 12.85
CA SER A 213 -14.38 7.01 11.54
C SER A 213 -13.75 5.62 11.38
N CYS A 214 -12.48 5.46 11.75
CA CYS A 214 -11.76 4.18 11.72
C CYS A 214 -12.41 3.13 12.64
N ALA A 215 -12.82 3.51 13.85
CA ALA A 215 -13.41 2.60 14.83
C ALA A 215 -14.71 1.94 14.35
N ARG A 216 -15.35 2.50 13.32
CA ARG A 216 -16.59 1.97 12.76
C ARG A 216 -16.39 0.77 11.84
N PHE A 217 -15.17 0.54 11.30
CA PHE A 217 -14.95 -0.48 10.26
C PHE A 217 -13.60 -1.19 10.34
N ILE A 218 -12.66 -0.75 11.16
CA ILE A 218 -11.34 -1.36 11.31
C ILE A 218 -11.33 -2.29 12.52
N ASP A 219 -10.81 -3.50 12.31
CA ASP A 219 -10.39 -4.39 13.39
C ASP A 219 -8.96 -4.04 13.80
N PHE A 220 -8.81 -3.23 14.87
CA PHE A 220 -7.52 -2.75 15.34
C PHE A 220 -6.60 -3.84 15.93
N GLU A 221 -7.13 -5.01 16.24
CA GLU A 221 -6.30 -6.15 16.68
C GLU A 221 -5.63 -6.85 15.51
N HIS A 222 -6.13 -6.59 14.28
CA HIS A 222 -5.68 -7.27 13.06
C HIS A 222 -5.34 -6.29 11.93
N ILE A 223 -4.84 -5.10 12.26
CA ILE A 223 -4.38 -4.11 11.29
C ILE A 223 -2.86 -4.10 11.22
N ASP A 224 -2.32 -4.09 10.00
CA ASP A 224 -0.90 -3.83 9.77
C ASP A 224 -0.76 -2.56 8.94
N VAL A 225 0.14 -1.65 9.37
CA VAL A 225 0.43 -0.39 8.69
C VAL A 225 1.92 -0.32 8.43
N ILE A 226 2.31 -0.17 7.18
CA ILE A 226 3.72 -0.19 6.75
C ILE A 226 4.02 1.06 5.93
N PRO A 227 4.76 2.03 6.48
CA PRO A 227 5.32 3.12 5.68
C PRO A 227 6.33 2.57 4.67
N MET A 228 6.16 2.95 3.41
CA MET A 228 6.99 2.50 2.29
C MET A 228 7.32 3.67 1.34
N SER A 229 8.44 3.58 0.63
CA SER A 229 8.73 4.38 -0.56
C SER A 229 8.04 3.77 -1.77
N GLU A 230 7.29 4.57 -2.53
CA GLU A 230 6.60 4.10 -3.75
C GLU A 230 7.39 4.48 -5.00
N TYR A 231 7.50 3.54 -5.94
CA TYR A 231 8.16 3.69 -7.24
C TYR A 231 7.19 3.36 -8.37
N LEU A 232 7.06 4.28 -9.34
CA LEU A 232 6.32 4.05 -10.57
C LEU A 232 7.23 3.37 -11.59
N VAL A 233 7.14 2.06 -11.73
CA VAL A 233 8.01 1.30 -12.64
C VAL A 233 7.49 1.35 -14.09
N ARG A 234 6.22 1.01 -14.27
CA ARG A 234 5.52 1.08 -15.55
C ARG A 234 4.12 1.65 -15.32
N PRO A 235 3.82 2.86 -15.85
CA PRO A 235 2.47 3.41 -15.78
C PRO A 235 1.49 2.54 -16.57
N LEU A 236 0.22 2.60 -16.16
CA LEU A 236 -0.87 2.10 -16.98
C LEU A 236 -0.98 2.96 -18.23
N GLY A 237 -0.96 2.34 -19.39
CA GLY A 237 -1.14 2.98 -20.69
C GLY A 237 -2.62 3.19 -21.03
#